data_dbf0babf23f8999cdf4c04b5e0c1a79f
#
_entry.id   dbf0babf23f8999cdf4c04b5e0c1a79f
#
_cell.length_a   1.000
_cell.length_b   1.000
_cell.length_c   1.000
_cell.angle_alpha   90.00
_cell.angle_beta   90.00
_cell.angle_gamma   90.00
#
_symmetry.space_group_name_H-M   'P 1'
#
loop_
_entity.id
_entity.type
_entity.pdbx_description
1 polymer ?
#
loop_
_entity_poly.entity_id
_entity_poly.type
_entity_poly.pdbx_seq_one_letter_code
_entity_poly.pdbx_strand_id
1 'polypeptide(L)'
;MHDQVRKYVAKLMGHGLIEGAGDAGLYGLDDEIYTNRDTVPREVKALFERLNINSLLIARPEPLRWGIIQGLIRDHPPRITPCDCESLTFIHDIPVLDTFDIEQAAFALNRRKGCIVRDTGIVSTGSVSLEQTFITMSSICFSTFVKFFTDTLNGLHGYAHAARPDAGRIDSCLAFLAELVPATPAHPLSEEIPREPSGIMEAMDAAGKALVASSLVDSFFGNISFRQGDLIYISQTGSSLDELPGHIDCVPMDGSSSCS
;
A
#
# COMPACT_ATOMS: atom_id res chain seq x y z
N MET A 1 -6.03 10.55 18.94
CA MET A 1 -6.28 9.33 18.14
C MET A 1 -7.44 9.49 17.14
N HIS A 2 -8.64 10.02 17.48
CA HIS A 2 -9.77 10.19 16.52
C HIS A 2 -9.42 10.87 15.19
N ASP A 3 -8.65 11.96 15.21
CA ASP A 3 -8.26 12.66 13.98
C ASP A 3 -7.35 11.82 13.09
N GLN A 4 -6.49 11.00 13.70
CA GLN A 4 -5.63 10.07 12.98
C GLN A 4 -6.44 8.95 12.31
N VAL A 5 -7.43 8.37 13.00
CA VAL A 5 -8.34 7.37 12.42
C VAL A 5 -9.06 7.98 11.20
N ARG A 6 -9.62 9.19 11.33
CA ARG A 6 -10.28 9.89 10.21
C ARG A 6 -9.33 10.17 9.05
N LYS A 7 -8.09 10.64 9.36
CA LYS A 7 -7.05 10.88 8.34
C LYS A 7 -6.78 9.63 7.51
N TYR A 8 -6.52 8.49 8.16
CA TYR A 8 -6.13 7.28 7.43
C TYR A 8 -7.30 6.59 6.73
N VAL A 9 -8.53 6.69 7.22
CA VAL A 9 -9.72 6.26 6.47
C VAL A 9 -9.89 7.11 5.20
N ALA A 10 -9.74 8.44 5.31
CA ALA A 10 -9.78 9.33 4.15
C ALA A 10 -8.65 9.04 3.16
N LYS A 11 -7.44 8.72 3.66
CA LYS A 11 -6.29 8.34 2.83
C LYS A 11 -6.53 7.01 2.09
N LEU A 12 -7.11 6.00 2.75
CA LEU A 12 -7.52 4.74 2.10
C LEU A 12 -8.48 4.99 0.92
N MET A 13 -9.47 5.86 1.10
CA MET A 13 -10.40 6.26 0.04
C MET A 13 -9.70 7.06 -1.06
N GLY A 14 -8.88 8.05 -0.68
CA GLY A 14 -8.16 8.92 -1.62
C GLY A 14 -7.17 8.16 -2.52
N HIS A 15 -6.61 7.05 -2.03
CA HIS A 15 -5.74 6.15 -2.79
C HIS A 15 -6.51 5.05 -3.53
N GLY A 16 -7.84 5.07 -3.52
CA GLY A 16 -8.66 4.04 -4.17
C GLY A 16 -8.40 2.64 -3.64
N LEU A 17 -8.05 2.50 -2.35
CA LEU A 17 -7.86 1.19 -1.72
C LEU A 17 -9.19 0.60 -1.26
N ILE A 18 -10.16 1.46 -0.94
CA ILE A 18 -11.53 1.12 -0.57
C ILE A 18 -12.50 2.07 -1.28
N GLU A 19 -13.77 1.66 -1.52
CA GLU A 19 -14.77 2.53 -2.14
C GLU A 19 -15.34 3.55 -1.16
N GLY A 20 -15.59 3.13 0.07
CA GLY A 20 -16.18 3.96 1.09
C GLY A 20 -15.69 3.68 2.49
N ALA A 21 -15.88 4.62 3.41
CA ALA A 21 -15.49 4.47 4.82
C ALA A 21 -16.13 3.23 5.48
N GLY A 22 -17.27 2.76 4.94
CA GLY A 22 -17.96 1.55 5.37
C GLY A 22 -17.21 0.25 5.05
N ASP A 23 -16.25 0.26 4.12
CA ASP A 23 -15.50 -0.93 3.72
C ASP A 23 -14.30 -1.20 4.63
N ALA A 24 -13.96 -0.26 5.52
CA ALA A 24 -12.84 -0.39 6.45
C ALA A 24 -13.26 -0.16 7.90
N GLY A 25 -12.84 -1.06 8.79
CA GLY A 25 -12.77 -0.85 10.23
C GLY A 25 -11.31 -0.59 10.61
N LEU A 26 -10.98 0.65 10.93
CA LEU A 26 -9.65 1.05 11.41
C LEU A 26 -9.71 1.28 12.92
N TYR A 27 -8.78 0.66 13.62
CA TYR A 27 -8.72 0.64 15.07
C TYR A 27 -7.32 1.05 15.53
N GLY A 28 -7.24 2.04 16.42
CA GLY A 28 -6.00 2.49 17.04
C GLY A 28 -6.10 2.38 18.56
N LEU A 29 -5.10 1.77 19.19
CA LEU A 29 -5.01 1.62 20.62
C LEU A 29 -4.19 2.78 21.23
N ASP A 30 -4.77 3.43 22.22
CA ASP A 30 -4.11 4.41 23.07
C ASP A 30 -4.56 4.13 24.52
N ASP A 31 -5.23 5.03 25.21
CA ASP A 31 -5.91 4.76 26.48
C ASP A 31 -7.15 3.86 26.33
N GLU A 32 -7.77 3.93 25.14
CA GLU A 32 -8.84 3.04 24.69
C GLU A 32 -8.68 2.70 23.19
N ILE A 33 -9.58 1.89 22.63
CA ILE A 33 -9.58 1.58 21.19
C ILE A 33 -10.45 2.62 20.47
N TYR A 34 -9.80 3.46 19.69
CA TYR A 34 -10.40 4.45 18.79
C TYR A 34 -10.68 3.84 17.43
N THR A 35 -11.85 4.15 16.85
CA THR A 35 -12.27 3.57 15.57
C THR A 35 -13.19 4.51 14.79
N ASN A 36 -13.34 4.25 13.47
CA ASN A 36 -14.36 4.85 12.60
C ASN A 36 -15.70 4.09 12.64
N ARG A 37 -15.84 3.07 13.47
CA ARG A 37 -17.05 2.27 13.63
C ARG A 37 -17.82 2.70 14.86
N ASP A 38 -19.12 2.41 14.89
CA ASP A 38 -19.97 2.70 16.07
C ASP A 38 -19.55 1.88 17.30
N THR A 39 -19.03 0.68 17.07
CA THR A 39 -18.58 -0.22 18.14
C THR A 39 -17.31 -0.96 17.78
N VAL A 40 -16.56 -1.38 18.78
CA VAL A 40 -15.38 -2.23 18.62
C VAL A 40 -15.81 -3.70 18.77
N PRO A 41 -15.69 -4.51 17.68
CA PRO A 41 -16.02 -5.94 17.74
C PRO A 41 -15.19 -6.69 18.76
N ARG A 42 -15.79 -7.78 19.32
CA ARG A 42 -15.09 -8.63 20.29
C ARG A 42 -13.82 -9.24 19.71
N GLU A 43 -13.86 -9.61 18.46
CA GLU A 43 -12.74 -10.18 17.71
C GLU A 43 -11.55 -9.21 17.62
N VAL A 44 -11.83 -7.94 17.41
CA VAL A 44 -10.81 -6.86 17.40
C VAL A 44 -10.16 -6.73 18.77
N LYS A 45 -10.96 -6.67 19.85
CA LYS A 45 -10.42 -6.61 21.22
C LYS A 45 -9.52 -7.80 21.51
N ALA A 46 -9.97 -9.01 21.15
CA ALA A 46 -9.21 -10.23 21.35
C ALA A 46 -7.87 -10.24 20.57
N LEU A 47 -7.79 -9.61 19.39
CA LEU A 47 -6.54 -9.46 18.66
C LEU A 47 -5.59 -8.47 19.34
N PHE A 48 -6.07 -7.34 19.87
CA PHE A 48 -5.23 -6.42 20.65
C PHE A 48 -4.70 -7.05 21.94
N GLU A 49 -5.46 -7.94 22.56
CA GLU A 49 -5.02 -8.67 23.76
C GLU A 49 -3.95 -9.72 23.48
N ARG A 50 -3.89 -10.24 22.25
CA ARG A 50 -2.98 -11.34 21.85
C ARG A 50 -1.75 -10.90 21.09
N LEU A 51 -1.80 -9.73 20.46
CA LEU A 51 -0.76 -9.19 19.61
C LEU A 51 -0.17 -7.93 20.23
N ASN A 52 1.14 -7.75 20.06
CA ASN A 52 1.80 -6.49 20.45
C ASN A 52 1.65 -5.46 19.31
N ILE A 53 0.44 -4.92 19.18
CA ILE A 53 0.07 -3.96 18.12
C ILE A 53 -0.63 -2.74 18.71
N ASN A 54 -0.43 -1.59 18.10
CA ASN A 54 -1.15 -0.34 18.44
C ASN A 54 -2.20 0.03 17.40
N SER A 55 -2.25 -0.70 16.28
CA SER A 55 -3.28 -0.48 15.26
C SER A 55 -3.63 -1.75 14.52
N LEU A 56 -4.89 -1.81 14.08
CA LEU A 56 -5.49 -2.90 13.31
C LEU A 56 -6.41 -2.31 12.24
N LEU A 57 -6.32 -2.81 11.03
CA LEU A 57 -7.25 -2.51 9.93
C LEU A 57 -7.86 -3.82 9.44
N ILE A 58 -9.18 -3.83 9.30
CA ILE A 58 -9.93 -4.88 8.60
C ILE A 58 -10.68 -4.17 7.48
N ALA A 59 -10.30 -4.44 6.23
CA ALA A 59 -10.86 -3.73 5.10
C ALA A 59 -11.14 -4.63 3.90
N ARG A 60 -12.27 -4.37 3.23
CA ARG A 60 -12.57 -4.90 1.91
C ARG A 60 -11.95 -3.95 0.88
N PRO A 61 -10.96 -4.39 0.08
CA PRO A 61 -10.47 -3.59 -1.04
C PRO A 61 -11.58 -3.23 -2.01
N GLU A 62 -11.36 -2.14 -2.76
CA GLU A 62 -12.28 -1.78 -3.85
C GLU A 62 -12.42 -2.94 -4.87
N PRO A 63 -13.52 -3.01 -5.64
CA PRO A 63 -13.89 -4.19 -6.41
C PRO A 63 -12.82 -4.71 -7.36
N LEU A 64 -12.08 -3.82 -8.06
CA LEU A 64 -11.02 -4.21 -8.99
C LEU A 64 -9.87 -4.91 -8.24
N ARG A 65 -9.34 -4.30 -7.18
CA ARG A 65 -8.27 -4.89 -6.35
C ARG A 65 -8.72 -6.17 -5.67
N TRP A 66 -9.97 -6.19 -5.19
CA TRP A 66 -10.53 -7.39 -4.59
C TRP A 66 -10.69 -8.51 -5.61
N GLY A 67 -11.12 -8.22 -6.84
CA GLY A 67 -11.19 -9.18 -7.95
C GLY A 67 -9.82 -9.77 -8.30
N ILE A 68 -8.78 -8.96 -8.32
CA ILE A 68 -7.39 -9.40 -8.50
C ILE A 68 -6.96 -10.37 -7.39
N ILE A 69 -7.21 -10.01 -6.13
CA ILE A 69 -6.92 -10.86 -4.98
C ILE A 69 -7.70 -12.19 -5.07
N GLN A 70 -9.00 -12.14 -5.37
CA GLN A 70 -9.82 -13.35 -5.56
C GLN A 70 -9.26 -14.26 -6.66
N GLY A 71 -8.76 -13.68 -7.74
CA GLY A 71 -8.09 -14.43 -8.81
C GLY A 71 -6.83 -15.16 -8.34
N LEU A 72 -6.05 -14.56 -7.43
CA LEU A 72 -4.84 -15.18 -6.87
C LEU A 72 -5.15 -16.27 -5.83
N ILE A 73 -6.24 -16.12 -5.08
CA ILE A 73 -6.59 -17.08 -4.01
C ILE A 73 -7.62 -18.15 -4.43
N ARG A 74 -8.01 -18.18 -5.71
CA ARG A 74 -9.02 -19.13 -6.25
C ARG A 74 -8.73 -20.57 -5.90
N ASP A 75 -7.48 -21.00 -6.06
CA ASP A 75 -7.06 -22.40 -5.87
C ASP A 75 -6.65 -22.70 -4.41
N HIS A 76 -7.15 -21.90 -3.47
CA HIS A 76 -6.92 -22.06 -2.03
C HIS A 76 -5.45 -22.16 -1.61
N PRO A 77 -4.54 -21.31 -2.14
CA PRO A 77 -3.17 -21.30 -1.64
C PRO A 77 -3.16 -20.87 -0.17
N PRO A 78 -2.28 -21.44 0.67
CA PRO A 78 -2.17 -21.03 2.08
C PRO A 78 -1.51 -19.66 2.25
N ARG A 79 -0.88 -19.16 1.20
CA ARG A 79 -0.21 -17.85 1.16
C ARG A 79 -0.02 -17.36 -0.27
N ILE A 80 0.14 -16.06 -0.43
CA ILE A 80 0.64 -15.43 -1.65
C ILE A 80 2.08 -14.98 -1.39
N THR A 81 3.01 -15.38 -2.27
CA THR A 81 4.39 -14.88 -2.23
C THR A 81 4.55 -13.81 -3.31
N PRO A 82 4.87 -12.55 -2.96
CA PRO A 82 5.18 -11.50 -3.91
C PRO A 82 6.29 -11.91 -4.89
N CYS A 83 6.35 -11.26 -6.04
CA CYS A 83 7.36 -11.54 -7.07
C CYS A 83 8.35 -10.39 -7.28
N ASP A 84 8.14 -9.26 -6.63
CA ASP A 84 9.04 -8.11 -6.66
C ASP A 84 9.89 -8.02 -5.38
N CYS A 85 11.06 -7.40 -5.51
CA CYS A 85 12.05 -7.33 -4.44
C CYS A 85 11.58 -6.54 -3.22
N GLU A 86 10.87 -5.43 -3.43
CA GLU A 86 10.40 -4.56 -2.35
C GLU A 86 9.34 -5.23 -1.51
N SER A 87 8.31 -5.80 -2.16
CA SER A 87 7.25 -6.53 -1.46
C SER A 87 7.79 -7.77 -0.74
N LEU A 88 8.72 -8.50 -1.35
CA LEU A 88 9.40 -9.63 -0.69
C LEU A 88 10.15 -9.20 0.57
N THR A 89 10.80 -8.05 0.55
CA THR A 89 11.55 -7.52 1.69
C THR A 89 10.62 -6.99 2.78
N PHE A 90 9.55 -6.29 2.40
CA PHE A 90 8.66 -5.62 3.36
C PHE A 90 7.59 -6.55 3.94
N ILE A 91 6.95 -7.38 3.09
CA ILE A 91 5.79 -8.22 3.45
C ILE A 91 6.23 -9.67 3.66
N HIS A 92 7.25 -10.15 2.93
CA HIS A 92 7.72 -11.52 2.80
C HIS A 92 6.71 -12.43 2.06
N ASP A 93 5.66 -12.84 2.74
CA ASP A 93 4.49 -13.54 2.19
C ASP A 93 3.21 -13.05 2.86
N ILE A 94 2.09 -13.26 2.20
CA ILE A 94 0.76 -12.85 2.67
C ILE A 94 -0.02 -14.13 3.00
N PRO A 95 -0.22 -14.48 4.28
CA PRO A 95 -1.06 -15.61 4.67
C PRO A 95 -2.48 -15.45 4.14
N VAL A 96 -3.11 -16.56 3.71
CA VAL A 96 -4.49 -16.61 3.26
C VAL A 96 -5.28 -17.51 4.20
N LEU A 97 -6.31 -16.95 4.83
CA LEU A 97 -7.22 -17.65 5.73
C LEU A 97 -8.57 -17.84 5.04
N ASP A 98 -9.20 -18.98 5.24
CA ASP A 98 -10.52 -19.27 4.65
C ASP A 98 -11.63 -18.44 5.31
N THR A 99 -11.57 -18.30 6.64
CA THR A 99 -12.53 -17.54 7.44
C THR A 99 -11.81 -16.68 8.49
N PHE A 100 -12.51 -15.66 9.00
CA PHE A 100 -11.98 -14.82 10.08
C PHE A 100 -12.08 -15.57 11.42
N ASP A 101 -11.06 -16.37 11.71
CA ASP A 101 -10.88 -17.06 12.99
C ASP A 101 -9.78 -16.37 13.80
N ILE A 102 -10.04 -16.06 15.07
CA ILE A 102 -9.15 -15.25 15.94
C ILE A 102 -7.80 -15.95 16.16
N GLU A 103 -7.80 -17.26 16.37
CA GLU A 103 -6.56 -18.01 16.64
C GLU A 103 -5.67 -18.06 15.39
N GLN A 104 -6.29 -18.34 14.23
CA GLN A 104 -5.57 -18.36 12.95
C GLN A 104 -5.09 -16.97 12.56
N ALA A 105 -5.92 -15.94 12.75
CA ALA A 105 -5.56 -14.56 12.49
C ALA A 105 -4.41 -14.10 13.40
N ALA A 106 -4.49 -14.34 14.71
CA ALA A 106 -3.42 -14.03 15.64
C ALA A 106 -2.12 -14.77 15.31
N PHE A 107 -2.20 -16.04 14.92
CA PHE A 107 -1.02 -16.81 14.49
C PHE A 107 -0.37 -16.25 13.23
N ALA A 108 -1.17 -15.85 12.24
CA ALA A 108 -0.70 -15.24 11.01
C ALA A 108 -0.06 -13.86 11.26
N LEU A 109 -0.78 -12.98 12.00
CA LEU A 109 -0.39 -11.60 12.27
C LEU A 109 0.79 -11.48 13.26
N ASN A 110 1.03 -12.49 14.08
CA ASN A 110 2.24 -12.53 14.92
C ASN A 110 3.53 -12.77 14.09
N ARG A 111 3.40 -13.23 12.86
CA ARG A 111 4.52 -13.53 11.95
C ARG A 111 4.59 -12.60 10.75
N ARG A 112 3.47 -12.01 10.38
CA ARG A 112 3.34 -11.13 9.21
C ARG A 112 2.55 -9.87 9.58
N LYS A 113 2.81 -8.80 8.87
CA LYS A 113 2.15 -7.51 9.11
C LYS A 113 0.67 -7.50 8.68
N GLY A 114 0.28 -8.45 7.82
CA GLY A 114 -1.09 -8.58 7.35
C GLY A 114 -1.37 -9.96 6.79
N CYS A 115 -2.66 -10.24 6.58
CA CYS A 115 -3.16 -11.46 5.94
C CYS A 115 -4.41 -11.14 5.10
N ILE A 116 -4.79 -12.07 4.23
CA ILE A 116 -6.03 -12.03 3.48
C ILE A 116 -6.99 -13.05 4.11
N VAL A 117 -8.22 -12.64 4.33
CA VAL A 117 -9.33 -13.50 4.76
C VAL A 117 -10.36 -13.55 3.64
N ARG A 118 -10.63 -14.73 3.09
CA ARG A 118 -11.37 -14.93 1.82
C ARG A 118 -12.74 -14.27 1.78
N ASP A 119 -13.49 -14.37 2.86
CA ASP A 119 -14.85 -13.82 2.97
C ASP A 119 -14.90 -12.38 3.47
N THR A 120 -13.81 -11.90 4.06
CA THR A 120 -13.75 -10.62 4.76
C THR A 120 -12.98 -9.54 3.97
N GLY A 121 -11.72 -9.80 3.61
CA GLY A 121 -10.85 -8.82 2.99
C GLY A 121 -9.41 -8.93 3.47
N ILE A 122 -8.73 -7.79 3.61
CA ILE A 122 -7.38 -7.69 4.15
C ILE A 122 -7.44 -7.32 5.63
N VAL A 123 -6.62 -7.99 6.43
CA VAL A 123 -6.36 -7.64 7.82
C VAL A 123 -4.89 -7.21 7.91
N SER A 124 -4.62 -6.01 8.38
CA SER A 124 -3.27 -5.50 8.56
C SER A 124 -3.07 -4.90 9.94
N THR A 125 -1.84 -4.90 10.43
CA THR A 125 -1.48 -4.46 11.78
C THR A 125 -0.31 -3.48 11.75
N GLY A 126 -0.25 -2.62 12.78
CA GLY A 126 0.87 -1.75 13.05
C GLY A 126 1.25 -1.80 14.53
N SER A 127 2.54 -1.95 14.81
CA SER A 127 3.06 -2.00 16.19
C SER A 127 3.20 -0.62 16.83
N VAL A 128 3.26 0.45 16.03
CA VAL A 128 3.51 1.82 16.51
C VAL A 128 2.38 2.78 16.14
N SER A 129 1.91 2.75 14.88
CA SER A 129 0.99 3.78 14.37
C SER A 129 -0.05 3.22 13.41
N LEU A 130 -1.12 4.00 13.19
CA LEU A 130 -2.13 3.75 12.16
C LEU A 130 -1.54 3.81 10.74
N GLU A 131 -0.48 4.58 10.54
CA GLU A 131 0.24 4.64 9.27
C GLU A 131 0.79 3.28 8.84
N GLN A 132 1.33 2.50 9.77
CA GLN A 132 1.86 1.17 9.46
C GLN A 132 0.76 0.22 8.95
N THR A 133 -0.47 0.30 9.47
CA THR A 133 -1.59 -0.48 8.94
C THR A 133 -1.98 -0.04 7.54
N PHE A 134 -1.99 1.27 7.29
CA PHE A 134 -2.23 1.84 5.96
C PHE A 134 -1.16 1.36 4.95
N ILE A 135 0.12 1.52 5.29
CA ILE A 135 1.24 1.09 4.43
C ILE A 135 1.12 -0.41 4.12
N THR A 136 0.85 -1.24 5.14
CA THR A 136 0.71 -2.70 4.94
C THR A 136 -0.46 -3.03 4.02
N MET A 137 -1.61 -2.38 4.18
CA MET A 137 -2.78 -2.57 3.30
C MET A 137 -2.44 -2.18 1.86
N SER A 138 -1.86 -1.00 1.64
CA SER A 138 -1.44 -0.52 0.33
C SER A 138 -0.45 -1.48 -0.32
N SER A 139 0.57 -1.90 0.41
CA SER A 139 1.59 -2.83 -0.07
C SER A 139 1.03 -4.22 -0.42
N ILE A 140 0.05 -4.73 0.32
CA ILE A 140 -0.64 -5.98 -0.02
C ILE A 140 -1.42 -5.80 -1.34
N CYS A 141 -2.15 -4.70 -1.50
CA CYS A 141 -2.85 -4.40 -2.75
C CYS A 141 -1.89 -4.27 -3.93
N PHE A 142 -0.78 -3.54 -3.77
CA PHE A 142 0.23 -3.38 -4.81
C PHE A 142 0.90 -4.70 -5.18
N SER A 143 1.38 -5.45 -4.21
CA SER A 143 2.09 -6.72 -4.46
C SER A 143 1.19 -7.78 -5.10
N THR A 144 -0.09 -7.84 -4.72
CA THR A 144 -1.06 -8.75 -5.35
C THR A 144 -1.38 -8.33 -6.78
N PHE A 145 -1.46 -7.02 -7.06
CA PHE A 145 -1.59 -6.49 -8.41
C PHE A 145 -0.40 -6.90 -9.28
N VAL A 146 0.83 -6.59 -8.85
CA VAL A 146 2.05 -6.94 -9.59
C VAL A 146 2.11 -8.44 -9.85
N LYS A 147 1.87 -9.26 -8.83
CA LYS A 147 1.90 -10.71 -8.95
C LYS A 147 0.86 -11.25 -9.93
N PHE A 148 -0.38 -10.76 -9.86
CA PHE A 148 -1.46 -11.22 -10.74
C PHE A 148 -1.10 -11.04 -12.22
N PHE A 149 -0.64 -9.84 -12.57
CA PHE A 149 -0.27 -9.52 -13.96
C PHE A 149 1.01 -10.25 -14.38
N THR A 150 2.02 -10.30 -13.52
CA THR A 150 3.28 -11.00 -13.79
C THR A 150 3.04 -12.50 -14.04
N ASP A 151 2.27 -13.17 -13.18
CA ASP A 151 1.95 -14.58 -13.34
C ASP A 151 1.16 -14.82 -14.66
N THR A 152 0.22 -13.94 -14.98
CA THR A 152 -0.58 -14.03 -16.20
C THR A 152 0.28 -13.86 -17.45
N LEU A 153 1.12 -12.83 -17.49
CA LEU A 153 2.01 -12.54 -18.62
C LEU A 153 3.07 -13.65 -18.80
N ASN A 154 3.69 -14.10 -17.72
CA ASN A 154 4.67 -15.19 -17.77
C ASN A 154 4.03 -16.49 -18.29
N GLY A 155 2.80 -16.79 -17.85
CA GLY A 155 2.07 -17.95 -18.33
C GLY A 155 1.68 -17.84 -19.81
N LEU A 156 1.31 -16.66 -20.30
CA LEU A 156 1.02 -16.41 -21.72
C LEU A 156 2.26 -16.57 -22.61
N HIS A 157 3.41 -16.10 -22.14
CA HIS A 157 4.67 -16.19 -22.87
C HIS A 157 5.38 -17.55 -22.73
N GLY A 158 4.84 -18.47 -21.89
CA GLY A 158 5.41 -19.80 -21.70
C GLY A 158 6.77 -19.79 -21.00
N TYR A 159 7.02 -18.79 -20.15
CA TYR A 159 8.24 -18.79 -19.33
C TYR A 159 8.25 -19.99 -18.39
N ALA A 160 9.44 -20.59 -18.23
CA ALA A 160 9.64 -21.80 -17.45
C ALA A 160 9.03 -21.69 -16.04
N HIS A 161 8.24 -22.71 -15.67
CA HIS A 161 7.53 -22.84 -14.38
C HIS A 161 6.26 -21.99 -14.17
N ALA A 162 5.87 -21.13 -15.13
CA ALA A 162 4.59 -20.44 -15.05
C ALA A 162 3.47 -21.31 -15.62
N ALA A 163 2.42 -21.54 -14.83
CA ALA A 163 1.23 -22.22 -15.33
C ALA A 163 0.56 -21.37 -16.43
N ARG A 164 0.15 -22.01 -17.52
CA ARG A 164 -0.59 -21.30 -18.58
C ARG A 164 -1.92 -20.83 -18.02
N PRO A 165 -2.26 -19.52 -18.10
CA PRO A 165 -3.50 -19.02 -17.58
C PRO A 165 -4.69 -19.60 -18.37
N ASP A 166 -5.77 -19.93 -17.67
CA ASP A 166 -7.03 -20.28 -18.31
C ASP A 166 -7.70 -19.04 -18.97
N ALA A 167 -8.71 -19.28 -19.79
CA ALA A 167 -9.43 -18.22 -20.47
C ALA A 167 -10.04 -17.21 -19.48
N GLY A 168 -10.60 -17.68 -18.36
CA GLY A 168 -11.19 -16.82 -17.34
C GLY A 168 -10.19 -15.89 -16.68
N ARG A 169 -8.93 -16.33 -16.50
CA ARG A 169 -7.86 -15.46 -16.00
C ARG A 169 -7.44 -14.40 -17.01
N ILE A 170 -7.38 -14.79 -18.29
CA ILE A 170 -7.07 -13.85 -19.38
C ILE A 170 -8.18 -12.81 -19.50
N ASP A 171 -9.44 -13.23 -19.51
CA ASP A 171 -10.59 -12.33 -19.58
C ASP A 171 -10.63 -11.37 -18.39
N SER A 172 -10.37 -11.87 -17.18
CA SER A 172 -10.25 -11.01 -15.98
C SER A 172 -9.10 -10.02 -16.10
N CYS A 173 -7.94 -10.44 -16.60
CA CYS A 173 -6.80 -9.56 -16.83
C CYS A 173 -7.14 -8.44 -17.82
N LEU A 174 -7.80 -8.76 -18.93
CA LEU A 174 -8.23 -7.76 -19.93
C LEU A 174 -9.28 -6.81 -19.37
N ALA A 175 -10.25 -7.30 -18.60
CA ALA A 175 -11.26 -6.48 -17.94
C ALA A 175 -10.59 -5.49 -16.96
N PHE A 176 -9.67 -5.95 -16.11
CA PHE A 176 -8.95 -5.09 -15.18
C PHE A 176 -8.09 -4.04 -15.90
N LEU A 177 -7.42 -4.41 -17.00
CA LEU A 177 -6.66 -3.45 -17.80
C LEU A 177 -7.55 -2.38 -18.45
N ALA A 178 -8.78 -2.75 -18.84
CA ALA A 178 -9.74 -1.79 -19.41
C ALA A 178 -10.26 -0.78 -18.36
N GLU A 179 -10.30 -1.16 -17.09
CA GLU A 179 -10.68 -0.28 -15.97
C GLU A 179 -9.52 0.62 -15.50
N LEU A 180 -8.26 0.22 -15.78
CA LEU A 180 -7.08 1.03 -15.46
C LEU A 180 -7.01 2.21 -16.44
N VAL A 181 -7.79 3.24 -16.17
CA VAL A 181 -7.70 4.50 -16.92
C VAL A 181 -6.41 5.21 -16.48
N PRO A 182 -5.52 5.58 -17.42
CA PRO A 182 -4.37 6.39 -17.08
C PRO A 182 -4.85 7.67 -16.38
N ALA A 183 -4.45 7.85 -15.13
CA ALA A 183 -4.74 9.09 -14.44
C ALA A 183 -4.05 10.23 -15.20
N THR A 184 -4.84 11.17 -15.72
CA THR A 184 -4.26 12.41 -16.23
C THR A 184 -3.72 13.14 -15.00
N PRO A 185 -2.43 13.50 -14.96
CA PRO A 185 -1.87 14.21 -13.82
C PRO A 185 -2.74 15.44 -13.51
N ALA A 186 -3.22 15.53 -12.29
CA ALA A 186 -4.04 16.65 -11.85
C ALA A 186 -3.27 17.99 -11.93
N HIS A 187 -1.95 17.91 -11.94
CA HIS A 187 -1.05 19.02 -12.11
C HIS A 187 -0.05 18.69 -13.22
N PRO A 188 -0.04 19.42 -14.35
CA PRO A 188 1.01 19.27 -15.35
C PRO A 188 2.35 19.60 -14.68
N LEU A 189 3.32 18.72 -14.86
CA LEU A 189 4.69 19.02 -14.44
C LEU A 189 5.18 20.24 -15.23
N SER A 190 5.83 21.18 -14.55
CA SER A 190 6.41 22.34 -15.22
C SER A 190 7.44 21.91 -16.26
N GLU A 191 7.37 22.48 -17.46
CA GLU A 191 8.40 22.30 -18.49
C GLU A 191 9.68 23.05 -18.13
N GLU A 192 9.59 24.07 -17.26
CA GLU A 192 10.75 24.85 -16.81
C GLU A 192 11.40 24.14 -15.61
N ILE A 193 12.70 23.94 -15.72
CA ILE A 193 13.52 23.41 -14.61
C ILE A 193 13.70 24.52 -13.57
N PRO A 194 13.15 24.36 -12.35
CA PRO A 194 13.28 25.37 -11.30
C PRO A 194 14.75 25.54 -10.89
N ARG A 195 15.12 26.77 -10.55
CA ARG A 195 16.49 27.11 -10.12
C ARG A 195 16.57 27.49 -8.65
N GLU A 196 15.48 27.98 -8.08
CA GLU A 196 15.42 28.36 -6.68
C GLU A 196 15.05 27.15 -5.81
N PRO A 197 15.61 27.00 -4.60
CA PRO A 197 15.34 25.87 -3.71
C PRO A 197 13.86 25.59 -3.46
N SER A 198 13.06 26.64 -3.22
CA SER A 198 11.61 26.50 -3.01
C SER A 198 10.90 25.95 -4.25
N GLY A 199 11.25 26.44 -5.44
CA GLY A 199 10.69 25.94 -6.70
C GLY A 199 11.07 24.48 -6.98
N ILE A 200 12.28 24.05 -6.59
CA ILE A 200 12.72 22.66 -6.70
C ILE A 200 11.86 21.78 -5.78
N MET A 201 11.66 22.17 -4.52
CA MET A 201 10.85 21.42 -3.56
C MET A 201 9.39 21.34 -4.00
N GLU A 202 8.81 22.41 -4.53
CA GLU A 202 7.46 22.43 -5.10
C GLU A 202 7.32 21.52 -6.32
N ALA A 203 8.32 21.50 -7.22
CA ALA A 203 8.33 20.62 -8.38
C ALA A 203 8.46 19.14 -7.97
N MET A 204 9.27 18.84 -6.96
CA MET A 204 9.39 17.48 -6.42
C MET A 204 8.09 17.01 -5.77
N ASP A 205 7.40 17.86 -5.00
CA ASP A 205 6.10 17.56 -4.40
C ASP A 205 5.03 17.31 -5.49
N ALA A 206 4.99 18.16 -6.52
CA ALA A 206 4.09 17.98 -7.65
C ALA A 206 4.36 16.65 -8.40
N ALA A 207 5.63 16.31 -8.63
CA ALA A 207 6.03 15.08 -9.28
C ALA A 207 5.68 13.85 -8.42
N GLY A 208 5.91 13.90 -7.11
CA GLY A 208 5.53 12.83 -6.17
C GLY A 208 4.03 12.56 -6.18
N LYS A 209 3.21 13.62 -6.09
CA LYS A 209 1.75 13.53 -6.20
C LYS A 209 1.29 12.93 -7.53
N ALA A 210 1.91 13.34 -8.64
CA ALA A 210 1.58 12.81 -9.96
C ALA A 210 1.91 11.31 -10.08
N LEU A 211 3.06 10.86 -9.55
CA LEU A 211 3.45 9.44 -9.55
C LEU A 211 2.46 8.58 -8.75
N VAL A 212 2.07 9.03 -7.55
CA VAL A 212 1.11 8.32 -6.70
C VAL A 212 -0.28 8.31 -7.34
N ALA A 213 -0.75 9.46 -7.83
CA ALA A 213 -2.05 9.58 -8.51
C ALA A 213 -2.14 8.71 -9.77
N SER A 214 -1.01 8.47 -10.45
CA SER A 214 -0.92 7.59 -11.62
C SER A 214 -0.76 6.10 -11.27
N SER A 215 -0.78 5.74 -9.98
CA SER A 215 -0.58 4.37 -9.49
C SER A 215 0.73 3.74 -9.97
N LEU A 216 1.75 4.55 -10.28
CA LEU A 216 3.06 4.08 -10.71
C LEU A 216 3.92 3.59 -9.54
N VAL A 217 3.63 4.08 -8.34
CA VAL A 217 4.27 3.70 -7.08
C VAL A 217 3.23 3.64 -5.96
N ASP A 218 3.51 2.84 -4.94
CA ASP A 218 2.88 3.02 -3.63
C ASP A 218 3.50 4.26 -2.96
N SER A 219 2.69 5.12 -2.35
CA SER A 219 3.12 6.43 -1.84
C SER A 219 4.34 6.39 -0.91
N PHE A 220 4.55 5.28 -0.19
CA PHE A 220 5.66 5.09 0.75
C PHE A 220 6.84 4.32 0.17
N PHE A 221 6.76 3.84 -1.07
CA PHE A 221 7.84 3.15 -1.76
C PHE A 221 8.46 4.03 -2.83
N GLY A 222 9.77 3.93 -2.94
CA GLY A 222 10.54 4.74 -3.85
C GLY A 222 11.03 6.04 -3.22
N ASN A 223 11.77 6.77 -4.00
CA ASN A 223 12.28 8.09 -3.67
C ASN A 223 12.29 8.97 -4.92
N ILE A 224 12.32 10.27 -4.70
CA ILE A 224 12.49 11.26 -5.76
C ILE A 224 13.67 12.14 -5.43
N SER A 225 14.49 12.44 -6.41
CA SER A 225 15.63 13.33 -6.23
C SER A 225 15.80 14.27 -7.41
N PHE A 226 16.38 15.44 -7.14
CA PHE A 226 16.71 16.44 -8.14
C PHE A 226 18.13 16.96 -7.89
N ARG A 227 18.98 16.95 -8.92
CA ARG A 227 20.34 17.48 -8.82
C ARG A 227 20.43 18.87 -9.41
N GLN A 228 20.99 19.80 -8.64
CA GLN A 228 21.33 21.14 -9.10
C GLN A 228 22.79 21.47 -8.74
N GLY A 229 23.66 21.49 -9.75
CA GLY A 229 25.09 21.71 -9.51
C GLY A 229 25.68 20.63 -8.61
N ASP A 230 26.22 21.05 -7.46
CA ASP A 230 26.81 20.17 -6.45
C ASP A 230 25.84 19.85 -5.30
N LEU A 231 24.55 20.15 -5.45
CA LEU A 231 23.51 19.85 -4.48
C LEU A 231 22.55 18.78 -5.01
N ILE A 232 22.12 17.88 -4.15
CA ILE A 232 21.06 16.91 -4.38
C ILE A 232 19.93 17.21 -3.41
N TYR A 233 18.73 17.48 -3.93
CA TYR A 233 17.47 17.47 -3.19
C TYR A 233 16.92 16.06 -3.26
N ILE A 234 16.56 15.46 -2.12
CA ILE A 234 16.09 14.07 -2.06
C ILE A 234 15.00 13.92 -1.02
N SER A 235 13.96 13.14 -1.35
CA SER A 235 12.94 12.78 -0.38
C SER A 235 13.53 11.96 0.77
N GLN A 236 13.10 12.24 2.00
CA GLN A 236 13.54 11.49 3.18
C GLN A 236 13.09 10.03 3.11
N THR A 237 13.89 9.14 3.66
CA THR A 237 13.55 7.71 3.74
C THR A 237 12.25 7.50 4.52
N GLY A 238 11.30 6.80 3.92
CA GLY A 238 10.00 6.50 4.53
C GLY A 238 8.99 7.65 4.47
N SER A 239 9.31 8.77 3.78
CA SER A 239 8.30 9.80 3.49
C SER A 239 7.32 9.33 2.41
N SER A 240 6.06 9.80 2.52
CA SER A 240 5.06 9.59 1.49
C SER A 240 5.33 10.52 0.30
N LEU A 241 5.42 9.98 -0.92
CA LEU A 241 5.71 10.80 -2.11
C LEU A 241 4.61 11.81 -2.44
N ASP A 242 3.40 11.62 -1.95
CA ASP A 242 2.29 12.56 -2.08
C ASP A 242 2.21 13.60 -0.93
N GLU A 243 3.10 13.51 0.06
CA GLU A 243 3.15 14.38 1.24
C GLU A 243 4.61 14.86 1.50
N LEU A 244 5.31 15.37 0.47
CA LEU A 244 6.72 15.74 0.55
C LEU A 244 7.05 17.10 1.24
N PRO A 245 6.15 18.06 1.41
CA PRO A 245 6.49 19.30 2.11
C PRO A 245 7.07 19.04 3.50
N GLY A 246 8.30 19.54 3.75
CA GLY A 246 9.04 19.30 5.00
C GLY A 246 9.78 17.96 5.07
N HIS A 247 9.74 17.15 4.00
CA HIS A 247 10.39 15.84 3.91
C HIS A 247 11.38 15.74 2.74
N ILE A 248 11.97 16.86 2.34
CA ILE A 248 13.01 16.91 1.30
C ILE A 248 14.28 17.45 1.94
N ASP A 249 15.32 16.66 1.91
CA ASP A 249 16.65 17.06 2.33
C ASP A 249 17.45 17.63 1.17
N CYS A 250 18.31 18.61 1.47
CA CYS A 250 19.32 19.12 0.54
C CYS A 250 20.70 18.63 1.00
N VAL A 251 21.40 17.88 0.14
CA VAL A 251 22.66 17.23 0.46
C VAL A 251 23.74 17.65 -0.52
N PRO A 252 24.89 18.16 -0.06
CA PRO A 252 26.05 18.42 -0.91
C PRO A 252 26.68 17.12 -1.43
N MET A 253 27.14 17.11 -2.68
CA MET A 253 27.78 15.93 -3.29
C MET A 253 29.15 15.59 -2.74
N ASP A 254 29.79 16.52 -2.03
CA ASP A 254 31.11 16.31 -1.40
C ASP A 254 31.06 15.54 -0.09
N GLY A 255 29.86 15.15 0.37
CA GLY A 255 29.65 14.42 1.60
C GLY A 255 29.74 15.29 2.87
N SER A 256 29.79 16.61 2.74
CA SER A 256 29.61 17.52 3.87
C SER A 256 28.19 17.44 4.44
N SER A 257 27.94 18.02 5.63
CA SER A 257 26.63 17.95 6.28
C SER A 257 25.51 18.52 5.42
N SER A 258 24.30 17.95 5.54
CA SER A 258 23.11 18.40 4.83
C SER A 258 22.81 19.88 5.04
N CYS A 259 22.32 20.53 3.99
CA CYS A 259 21.89 21.93 4.02
C CYS A 259 20.44 22.03 4.53
N SER A 260 20.13 21.48 5.69
CA SER A 260 18.81 21.60 6.31
C SER A 260 18.66 22.88 7.12
#